data_4a1c72d6a9d1d0a0cad8ec4f85936543
#
_entry.id   4a1c72d6a9d1d0a0cad8ec4f85936543
#
_cell.length_a   1.000
_cell.length_b   1.000
_cell.length_c   1.000
_cell.angle_alpha   90.00
_cell.angle_beta   90.00
_cell.angle_gamma   90.00
#
_symmetry.space_group_name_H-M   'P 1'
#
loop_
_entity.id
_entity.type
_entity.pdbx_description
1 polymer ?
#
loop_
_entity_poly.entity_id
_entity_poly.type
_entity_poly.pdbx_seq_one_letter_code
_entity_poly.pdbx_strand_id
1 'polypeptide(L)'
;MTRIWVLFFLFWNNSFTQELIYKSPIRHKLSQHIVAQNIFLENDYSLTDKDISAAVRVQHHERTVYYLSLQFSDQDPVNFIIDDKEFSVNGELFFIDLHTNGWVGPYYKYMLGRNSAFISGRLHTDQILIEYSVADNNYSGFPVKKIIKPIRKSVHQDSIPRSLRRKRTSRERDKILLTGYWPPSNEGIRPFSTNEIILNPNGWIGNNWEDHGYDIVSYFPTFYPADCTDCGQGDGDLEVDYQDTSEDWFNIIDSINPVAIITFSRGFIDYSWELEWKYYNLATWNYDFTPPYLPTPNPPDSHMPVNGRRYTSLPLDSIINAIDSANLGLNPYVDYTTGAGAYLSEFMGYHGAWTKARMDSANVPCYLAGHIHVGGLIDWETAHEAVKISLREVIKVVDYYKQLPGDINGDSVISITDLIIIVFHILGTNEMSAEQIQTADLNFDLVITIEDILKLADIVIGN
;
A
#
# COMPACT_ATOMS: atom_id res chain seq x y z
N MET A 1 59.06 1.51 25.45
CA MET A 1 57.78 0.88 25.93
C MET A 1 56.69 1.91 25.81
N THR A 2 56.02 1.95 24.68
CA THR A 2 54.96 2.92 24.38
C THR A 2 53.65 2.16 24.33
N ARG A 3 52.78 2.39 25.34
CA ARG A 3 51.46 1.77 25.39
C ARG A 3 50.52 2.49 24.46
N ILE A 4 50.04 1.81 23.42
CA ILE A 4 48.96 2.23 22.54
C ILE A 4 47.68 1.87 23.23
N TRP A 5 46.86 2.87 23.57
CA TRP A 5 45.47 2.72 23.99
C TRP A 5 44.60 2.64 22.73
N VAL A 6 44.05 1.48 22.46
CA VAL A 6 42.98 1.30 21.46
C VAL A 6 41.67 1.62 22.14
N LEU A 7 41.11 2.77 21.79
CA LEU A 7 39.74 3.14 22.15
C LEU A 7 38.78 2.35 21.27
N PHE A 8 38.16 1.33 21.84
CA PHE A 8 36.96 0.72 21.24
C PHE A 8 35.80 1.68 21.39
N PHE A 9 35.43 2.35 20.31
CA PHE A 9 34.09 2.94 20.16
C PHE A 9 33.12 1.80 19.94
N LEU A 10 32.43 1.39 20.99
CA LEU A 10 31.18 0.63 20.88
C LEU A 10 30.14 1.58 20.31
N PHE A 11 29.96 1.52 19.00
CA PHE A 11 28.71 2.00 18.39
C PHE A 11 27.58 1.09 18.92
N TRP A 12 26.86 1.59 19.87
CA TRP A 12 25.56 1.07 20.23
C TRP A 12 24.63 1.40 19.07
N ASN A 13 24.49 0.47 18.15
CA ASN A 13 23.37 0.45 17.23
C ASN A 13 22.10 0.27 18.08
N ASN A 14 21.51 1.38 18.48
CA ASN A 14 20.09 1.41 18.80
C ASN A 14 19.34 1.21 17.48
N SER A 15 19.24 -0.03 17.01
CA SER A 15 18.11 -0.44 16.20
C SER A 15 16.90 -0.27 17.11
N PHE A 16 16.25 0.90 16.98
CA PHE A 16 14.86 1.04 17.33
C PHE A 16 14.07 0.15 16.36
N THR A 17 14.03 -1.16 16.65
CA THR A 17 12.83 -1.91 16.37
C THR A 17 11.78 -1.26 17.26
N GLN A 18 11.05 -0.27 16.75
CA GLN A 18 9.75 0.03 17.30
C GLN A 18 8.95 -1.27 17.09
N GLU A 19 8.97 -2.15 18.11
CA GLU A 19 7.83 -3.00 18.33
C GLU A 19 6.65 -2.03 18.31
N LEU A 20 5.80 -2.14 17.30
CA LEU A 20 4.47 -1.56 17.34
C LEU A 20 3.83 -2.17 18.57
N ILE A 21 3.98 -1.46 19.71
CA ILE A 21 3.34 -1.85 20.95
C ILE A 21 1.87 -1.68 20.67
N TYR A 22 1.21 -2.80 20.41
CA TYR A 22 -0.22 -2.89 20.20
C TYR A 22 -0.91 -2.35 21.46
N LYS A 23 -1.33 -1.09 21.41
CA LYS A 23 -1.89 -0.39 22.55
C LYS A 23 -3.37 -0.65 22.58
N SER A 24 -3.80 -1.39 23.61
CA SER A 24 -5.22 -1.65 23.84
C SER A 24 -5.88 -0.50 24.62
N PRO A 25 -7.20 -0.28 24.42
CA PRO A 25 -7.98 0.64 25.23
C PRO A 25 -7.83 0.39 26.74
N ILE A 26 -7.93 1.44 27.53
CA ILE A 26 -7.84 1.35 29.00
C ILE A 26 -9.00 0.54 29.56
N ARG A 27 -10.19 0.60 28.94
CA ARG A 27 -11.37 -0.19 29.33
C ARG A 27 -11.06 -1.67 29.49
N HIS A 28 -10.21 -2.25 28.63
CA HIS A 28 -9.82 -3.65 28.75
C HIS A 28 -9.04 -3.97 30.03
N LYS A 29 -8.56 -2.93 30.74
CA LYS A 29 -7.85 -3.03 32.01
C LYS A 29 -8.73 -2.74 33.21
N LEU A 30 -9.99 -2.29 32.98
CA LEU A 30 -10.94 -1.95 34.01
C LEU A 30 -11.95 -3.10 34.21
N SER A 31 -12.12 -3.55 35.46
CA SER A 31 -13.08 -4.59 35.83
C SER A 31 -14.54 -4.09 35.94
N GLN A 32 -14.81 -2.82 35.69
CA GLN A 32 -16.11 -2.19 35.87
C GLN A 32 -16.83 -1.99 34.54
N HIS A 33 -18.12 -2.38 34.47
CA HIS A 33 -19.00 -2.03 33.37
C HIS A 33 -19.30 -0.54 33.38
N ILE A 34 -18.86 0.17 32.34
CA ILE A 34 -19.18 1.58 32.15
C ILE A 34 -20.57 1.61 31.50
N VAL A 35 -21.55 2.08 32.25
CA VAL A 35 -22.91 2.29 31.74
C VAL A 35 -22.96 3.71 31.19
N ALA A 36 -23.06 3.84 29.89
CA ALA A 36 -23.17 5.13 29.21
C ALA A 36 -24.59 5.37 28.71
N GLN A 37 -24.92 6.65 28.49
CA GLN A 37 -26.22 7.00 27.89
C GLN A 37 -26.23 6.61 26.43
N ASN A 38 -27.29 5.95 25.98
CA ASN A 38 -27.47 5.61 24.58
C ASN A 38 -27.97 6.83 23.80
N ILE A 39 -27.22 7.27 22.80
CA ILE A 39 -27.66 8.25 21.81
C ILE A 39 -28.18 7.46 20.61
N PHE A 40 -29.47 7.58 20.31
CA PHE A 40 -30.08 6.90 19.15
C PHE A 40 -29.86 7.73 17.89
N LEU A 41 -29.24 7.15 16.89
CA LEU A 41 -28.85 7.82 15.65
C LEU A 41 -29.40 7.08 14.43
N GLU A 42 -30.12 7.80 13.57
CA GLU A 42 -30.64 7.26 12.30
C GLU A 42 -29.84 7.75 11.08
N ASN A 43 -29.18 8.90 11.19
CA ASN A 43 -28.46 9.56 10.09
C ASN A 43 -27.14 10.16 10.60
N ASP A 44 -26.44 10.88 9.74
CA ASP A 44 -25.32 11.74 10.11
C ASP A 44 -25.67 12.60 11.33
N TYR A 45 -24.82 12.60 12.34
CA TYR A 45 -25.08 13.27 13.59
C TYR A 45 -23.85 14.07 14.06
N SER A 46 -24.08 15.34 14.38
CA SER A 46 -23.06 16.17 15.03
C SER A 46 -23.22 16.13 16.54
N LEU A 47 -22.17 15.73 17.25
CA LEU A 47 -22.17 15.69 18.71
C LEU A 47 -22.33 17.10 19.27
N THR A 48 -23.28 17.25 20.17
CA THR A 48 -23.55 18.52 20.86
C THR A 48 -22.77 18.60 22.17
N ASP A 49 -22.63 19.80 22.75
CA ASP A 49 -22.02 19.97 24.07
C ASP A 49 -22.77 19.17 25.16
N LYS A 50 -24.07 18.95 24.98
CA LYS A 50 -24.86 18.11 25.88
C LYS A 50 -24.43 16.66 25.80
N ASP A 51 -24.18 16.13 24.61
CA ASP A 51 -23.72 14.76 24.41
C ASP A 51 -22.32 14.57 24.99
N ILE A 52 -21.43 15.51 24.75
CA ILE A 52 -20.05 15.51 25.27
C ILE A 52 -20.07 15.61 26.81
N SER A 53 -20.95 16.43 27.39
CA SER A 53 -21.09 16.55 28.85
C SER A 53 -21.66 15.30 29.52
N ALA A 54 -22.31 14.42 28.75
CA ALA A 54 -22.77 13.11 29.22
C ALA A 54 -21.65 12.04 29.28
N ALA A 55 -20.47 12.34 28.78
CA ALA A 55 -19.35 11.42 28.84
C ALA A 55 -18.93 11.14 30.29
N VAL A 56 -18.74 9.87 30.61
CA VAL A 56 -18.27 9.44 31.92
C VAL A 56 -16.77 9.70 32.03
N ARG A 57 -16.38 10.44 33.05
CA ARG A 57 -14.97 10.77 33.32
C ARG A 57 -14.40 9.86 34.41
N VAL A 58 -13.30 9.18 34.11
CA VAL A 58 -12.61 8.28 35.06
C VAL A 58 -11.14 8.67 35.14
N GLN A 59 -10.60 8.76 36.38
CA GLN A 59 -9.16 8.91 36.59
C GLN A 59 -8.52 7.52 36.60
N HIS A 60 -7.56 7.30 35.67
CA HIS A 60 -6.80 6.06 35.60
C HIS A 60 -5.30 6.37 35.60
N HIS A 61 -4.64 6.10 36.72
CA HIS A 61 -3.25 6.52 36.96
C HIS A 61 -3.07 8.04 36.71
N GLU A 62 -2.14 8.42 35.86
CA GLU A 62 -1.85 9.82 35.50
C GLU A 62 -2.71 10.33 34.33
N ARG A 63 -3.70 9.57 33.87
CA ARG A 63 -4.55 9.93 32.73
C ARG A 63 -6.00 10.13 33.16
N THR A 64 -6.62 11.14 32.59
CA THR A 64 -8.07 11.28 32.61
C THR A 64 -8.65 10.60 31.38
N VAL A 65 -9.64 9.73 31.57
CA VAL A 65 -10.29 8.98 30.50
C VAL A 65 -11.75 9.39 30.41
N TYR A 66 -12.18 9.75 29.20
CA TYR A 66 -13.56 10.07 28.87
C TYR A 66 -14.18 8.91 28.12
N TYR A 67 -15.36 8.50 28.52
CA TYR A 67 -16.14 7.43 27.89
C TYR A 67 -17.48 7.96 27.43
N LEU A 68 -17.76 7.87 26.13
CA LEU A 68 -19.05 8.20 25.54
C LEU A 68 -19.59 6.97 24.80
N SER A 69 -20.77 6.50 25.17
CA SER A 69 -21.41 5.37 24.50
C SER A 69 -22.48 5.85 23.54
N LEU A 70 -22.50 5.22 22.38
CA LEU A 70 -23.45 5.50 21.31
C LEU A 70 -24.20 4.23 20.96
N GLN A 71 -25.51 4.36 20.68
CA GLN A 71 -26.35 3.31 20.18
C GLN A 71 -26.98 3.74 18.86
N PHE A 72 -26.85 2.92 17.82
CA PHE A 72 -27.45 3.16 16.51
C PHE A 72 -28.72 2.31 16.33
N SER A 73 -29.60 2.73 15.42
CA SER A 73 -30.82 2.00 15.10
C SER A 73 -30.56 0.70 14.32
N ASP A 74 -29.41 0.61 13.70
CA ASP A 74 -28.99 -0.51 12.84
C ASP A 74 -27.48 -0.73 12.96
N GLN A 75 -26.99 -1.79 12.32
CA GLN A 75 -25.56 -2.13 12.23
C GLN A 75 -24.91 -1.59 10.95
N ASP A 76 -25.50 -0.58 10.33
CA ASP A 76 -24.87 0.06 9.19
C ASP A 76 -23.51 0.65 9.57
N PRO A 77 -22.54 0.61 8.65
CA PRO A 77 -21.22 1.09 8.95
C PRO A 77 -21.22 2.57 9.33
N VAL A 78 -20.41 2.93 10.30
CA VAL A 78 -20.25 4.31 10.79
C VAL A 78 -18.78 4.71 10.86
N ASN A 79 -18.50 5.96 10.53
CA ASN A 79 -17.21 6.61 10.71
C ASN A 79 -17.36 7.85 11.60
N PHE A 80 -16.28 8.31 12.18
CA PHE A 80 -16.24 9.47 13.06
C PHE A 80 -15.33 10.55 12.51
N ILE A 81 -15.82 11.79 12.47
CA ILE A 81 -14.98 12.94 12.16
C ILE A 81 -14.31 13.39 13.46
N ILE A 82 -12.98 13.41 13.43
CA ILE A 82 -12.12 13.78 14.55
C ILE A 82 -11.52 15.17 14.26
N ASP A 83 -11.62 16.08 15.23
CA ASP A 83 -11.18 17.46 15.12
C ASP A 83 -9.83 17.63 15.84
N ASP A 84 -8.79 18.07 15.11
CA ASP A 84 -7.45 18.24 15.66
C ASP A 84 -7.37 19.34 16.71
N LYS A 85 -8.23 20.38 16.63
CA LYS A 85 -8.24 21.50 17.58
C LYS A 85 -8.61 21.06 18.99
N GLU A 86 -9.51 20.08 19.06
CA GLU A 86 -9.97 19.50 20.31
C GLU A 86 -9.21 18.21 20.68
N PHE A 87 -8.12 17.91 20.01
CA PHE A 87 -7.29 16.76 20.31
C PHE A 87 -6.06 17.17 21.12
N SER A 88 -5.89 16.60 22.31
CA SER A 88 -4.69 16.83 23.12
C SER A 88 -3.45 16.23 22.48
N VAL A 89 -2.30 16.90 22.60
CA VAL A 89 -1.00 16.39 22.10
C VAL A 89 -0.67 14.99 22.65
N ASN A 90 -1.06 14.73 23.91
CA ASN A 90 -0.86 13.43 24.57
C ASN A 90 -2.16 12.61 24.64
N GLY A 91 -3.14 12.94 23.79
CA GLY A 91 -4.41 12.24 23.70
C GLY A 91 -4.29 10.91 22.96
N GLU A 92 -5.12 9.96 23.36
CA GLU A 92 -5.30 8.66 22.70
C GLU A 92 -6.79 8.40 22.57
N LEU A 93 -7.24 8.15 21.34
CA LEU A 93 -8.65 7.94 21.03
C LEU A 93 -8.87 6.55 20.45
N PHE A 94 -9.86 5.86 20.98
CA PHE A 94 -10.31 4.55 20.50
C PHE A 94 -11.83 4.57 20.28
N PHE A 95 -12.27 3.81 19.29
CA PHE A 95 -13.68 3.43 19.09
C PHE A 95 -13.80 1.93 19.30
N ILE A 96 -14.64 1.52 20.23
CA ILE A 96 -14.75 0.13 20.71
C ILE A 96 -16.15 -0.39 20.38
N ASP A 97 -16.22 -1.46 19.63
CA ASP A 97 -17.46 -2.23 19.45
C ASP A 97 -17.81 -2.95 20.74
N LEU A 98 -18.99 -2.68 21.28
CA LEU A 98 -19.41 -3.26 22.54
C LEU A 98 -19.87 -4.72 22.42
N HIS A 99 -20.18 -5.21 21.23
CA HIS A 99 -20.56 -6.62 21.01
C HIS A 99 -19.35 -7.54 20.91
N THR A 100 -18.38 -7.14 20.09
CA THR A 100 -17.21 -8.00 19.81
C THR A 100 -16.02 -7.70 20.72
N ASN A 101 -16.03 -6.56 21.43
CA ASN A 101 -14.89 -5.96 22.10
C ASN A 101 -13.70 -5.65 21.15
N GLY A 102 -13.91 -5.66 19.84
CA GLY A 102 -12.98 -5.12 18.88
C GLY A 102 -12.86 -3.60 18.98
N TRP A 103 -11.80 -3.01 18.47
CA TRP A 103 -11.63 -1.57 18.47
C TRP A 103 -10.84 -1.10 17.26
N VAL A 104 -11.02 0.17 16.90
CA VAL A 104 -10.17 0.93 15.99
C VAL A 104 -9.47 2.04 16.75
N GLY A 105 -8.25 2.36 16.36
CA GLY A 105 -7.33 3.23 17.10
C GLY A 105 -6.14 2.42 17.63
N PRO A 106 -5.22 3.03 18.42
CA PRO A 106 -5.29 4.41 18.92
C PRO A 106 -5.09 5.48 17.84
N TYR A 107 -5.91 6.53 17.88
CA TYR A 107 -5.67 7.73 17.11
C TYR A 107 -4.92 8.74 17.98
N TYR A 108 -3.96 9.45 17.38
CA TYR A 108 -3.13 10.45 18.04
C TYR A 108 -3.20 11.77 17.28
N LYS A 109 -2.94 12.87 17.95
CA LYS A 109 -2.94 14.19 17.32
C LYS A 109 -2.04 14.29 16.09
N TYR A 110 -0.86 13.70 16.13
CA TYR A 110 0.09 13.75 14.99
C TYR A 110 -0.41 13.02 13.74
N MET A 111 -1.38 12.10 13.87
CA MET A 111 -2.00 11.39 12.74
C MET A 111 -3.01 12.26 11.97
N LEU A 112 -3.43 13.39 12.54
CA LEU A 112 -4.50 14.23 11.98
C LEU A 112 -4.04 15.11 10.81
N GLY A 113 -2.77 15.01 10.42
CA GLY A 113 -2.22 15.73 9.30
C GLY A 113 -2.30 17.25 9.42
N ARG A 114 -2.24 17.95 8.28
CA ARG A 114 -2.35 19.42 8.21
C ARG A 114 -3.80 19.92 8.20
N ASN A 115 -4.76 19.04 8.05
CA ASN A 115 -6.17 19.35 8.00
C ASN A 115 -6.77 19.35 9.41
N SER A 116 -7.73 20.22 9.65
CA SER A 116 -8.34 20.40 10.97
C SER A 116 -9.27 19.27 11.40
N ALA A 117 -9.46 18.25 10.58
CA ALA A 117 -10.29 17.09 10.89
C ALA A 117 -9.89 15.89 10.04
N PHE A 118 -10.07 14.68 10.58
CA PHE A 118 -9.93 13.45 9.81
C PHE A 118 -11.00 12.43 10.18
N ILE A 119 -11.13 11.37 9.38
CA ILE A 119 -12.16 10.34 9.55
C ILE A 119 -11.56 9.09 10.17
N SER A 120 -12.24 8.51 11.16
CA SER A 120 -11.87 7.24 11.78
C SER A 120 -12.04 6.07 10.81
N GLY A 121 -11.47 4.93 11.17
CA GLY A 121 -11.86 3.64 10.62
C GLY A 121 -13.37 3.39 10.74
N ARG A 122 -13.86 2.53 9.86
CA ARG A 122 -15.26 2.13 9.80
C ARG A 122 -15.55 1.07 10.84
N LEU A 123 -16.71 1.17 11.49
CA LEU A 123 -17.21 0.16 12.42
C LEU A 123 -18.59 -0.31 11.98
N HIS A 124 -18.80 -1.63 11.99
CA HIS A 124 -20.08 -2.29 11.69
C HIS A 124 -20.71 -2.78 12.98
N THR A 125 -21.35 -1.90 13.72
CA THR A 125 -21.99 -2.25 15.00
C THR A 125 -23.05 -1.22 15.34
N ASP A 126 -24.04 -1.60 16.12
CA ASP A 126 -25.05 -0.71 16.66
C ASP A 126 -24.70 -0.15 18.06
N GLN A 127 -23.57 -0.61 18.66
CA GLN A 127 -23.14 -0.16 19.99
C GLN A 127 -21.65 0.16 20.03
N ILE A 128 -21.30 1.42 20.17
CA ILE A 128 -19.94 1.90 20.20
C ILE A 128 -19.63 2.63 21.51
N LEU A 129 -18.47 2.34 22.08
CA LEU A 129 -17.89 3.13 23.15
C LEU A 129 -16.70 3.92 22.60
N ILE A 130 -16.78 5.23 22.71
CA ILE A 130 -15.65 6.12 22.45
C ILE A 130 -14.86 6.22 23.75
N GLU A 131 -13.57 5.86 23.70
CA GLU A 131 -12.61 6.05 24.79
C GLU A 131 -11.59 7.09 24.37
N TYR A 132 -11.55 8.20 25.07
CA TYR A 132 -10.56 9.25 24.88
C TYR A 132 -9.77 9.47 26.16
N SER A 133 -8.47 9.22 26.15
CA SER A 133 -7.60 9.35 27.30
C SER A 133 -6.57 10.46 27.12
N VAL A 134 -6.39 11.30 28.13
CA VAL A 134 -5.45 12.42 28.14
C VAL A 134 -4.59 12.41 29.40
N ALA A 135 -3.32 12.79 29.25
CA ALA A 135 -2.40 12.93 30.40
C ALA A 135 -2.59 14.26 31.15
N ASP A 136 -3.28 15.23 30.55
CA ASP A 136 -3.55 16.54 31.17
C ASP A 136 -4.89 16.53 31.91
N ASN A 137 -4.83 16.67 33.23
CA ASN A 137 -6.02 16.68 34.09
C ASN A 137 -6.91 17.92 33.91
N ASN A 138 -6.41 18.99 33.31
CA ASN A 138 -7.15 20.24 33.06
C ASN A 138 -7.75 20.28 31.64
N TYR A 139 -7.50 19.28 30.83
CA TYR A 139 -8.04 19.21 29.47
C TYR A 139 -9.55 18.96 29.52
N SER A 140 -10.32 19.76 28.78
CA SER A 140 -11.79 19.66 28.72
C SER A 140 -12.36 19.44 27.34
N GLY A 141 -11.51 19.34 26.32
CA GLY A 141 -11.94 19.12 24.95
C GLY A 141 -12.36 17.65 24.68
N PHE A 142 -13.14 17.45 23.62
CA PHE A 142 -13.48 16.12 23.12
C PHE A 142 -13.35 16.11 21.59
N PRO A 143 -12.46 15.27 21.03
CA PRO A 143 -12.04 15.41 19.63
C PRO A 143 -13.05 14.91 18.62
N VAL A 144 -14.07 14.15 18.99
CA VAL A 144 -15.07 13.63 18.05
C VAL A 144 -16.17 14.68 17.85
N LYS A 145 -16.38 15.10 16.61
CA LYS A 145 -17.35 16.15 16.25
C LYS A 145 -18.58 15.62 15.56
N LYS A 146 -18.42 14.65 14.67
CA LYS A 146 -19.52 14.18 13.83
C LYS A 146 -19.41 12.67 13.64
N ILE A 147 -20.55 12.04 13.51
CA ILE A 147 -20.73 10.66 13.11
C ILE A 147 -21.33 10.68 11.73
N ILE A 148 -20.75 9.92 10.80
CA ILE A 148 -21.22 9.83 9.42
C ILE A 148 -21.54 8.38 9.08
N LYS A 149 -22.64 8.18 8.36
CA LYS A 149 -22.98 6.89 7.75
C LYS A 149 -22.54 6.93 6.29
N PRO A 150 -21.54 6.14 5.88
CA PRO A 150 -21.12 6.07 4.49
C PRO A 150 -22.29 5.68 3.59
N ILE A 151 -22.39 6.29 2.42
CA ILE A 151 -23.36 5.91 1.42
C ILE A 151 -23.00 4.50 0.93
N ARG A 152 -23.83 3.51 1.21
CA ARG A 152 -23.67 2.19 0.62
C ARG A 152 -23.77 2.32 -0.90
N LYS A 153 -22.67 2.14 -1.62
CA LYS A 153 -22.78 1.73 -3.03
C LYS A 153 -23.34 0.32 -3.02
N SER A 154 -24.49 0.11 -3.66
CA SER A 154 -24.99 -1.23 -3.93
C SER A 154 -23.92 -1.95 -4.78
N VAL A 155 -23.15 -2.79 -4.14
CA VAL A 155 -22.29 -3.73 -4.85
C VAL A 155 -23.24 -4.66 -5.60
N HIS A 156 -23.31 -4.55 -6.90
CA HIS A 156 -23.99 -5.54 -7.73
C HIS A 156 -23.25 -6.86 -7.54
N GLN A 157 -23.86 -7.74 -6.79
CA GLN A 157 -23.38 -9.07 -6.44
C GLN A 157 -23.56 -10.06 -7.61
N ASP A 158 -23.30 -9.62 -8.83
CA ASP A 158 -23.38 -10.43 -10.05
C ASP A 158 -22.04 -10.44 -10.80
N SER A 159 -20.95 -10.78 -10.11
CA SER A 159 -19.70 -11.08 -10.78
C SER A 159 -19.37 -12.56 -10.65
N ILE A 160 -19.77 -13.31 -11.66
CA ILE A 160 -19.19 -14.63 -11.96
C ILE A 160 -17.67 -14.41 -12.14
N PRO A 161 -16.80 -15.19 -11.45
CA PRO A 161 -15.36 -15.07 -11.64
C PRO A 161 -15.04 -15.26 -13.13
N ARG A 162 -14.66 -14.20 -13.82
CA ARG A 162 -14.23 -14.29 -15.21
C ARG A 162 -12.86 -14.92 -15.20
N SER A 163 -12.74 -16.07 -15.88
CA SER A 163 -11.47 -16.78 -16.01
C SER A 163 -10.36 -15.84 -16.48
N LEU A 164 -9.15 -15.92 -15.90
CA LEU A 164 -7.92 -15.20 -16.25
C LEU A 164 -7.48 -15.32 -17.73
N ARG A 165 -8.36 -15.81 -18.61
CA ARG A 165 -8.09 -16.12 -20.03
C ARG A 165 -8.78 -15.18 -20.99
N ARG A 166 -8.89 -13.90 -20.68
CA ARG A 166 -9.31 -12.97 -21.73
C ARG A 166 -8.12 -12.76 -22.68
N LYS A 167 -8.15 -13.39 -23.85
CA LYS A 167 -7.21 -13.04 -24.93
C LYS A 167 -7.40 -11.57 -25.23
N ARG A 168 -6.34 -10.78 -25.07
CA ARG A 168 -6.34 -9.36 -25.50
C ARG A 168 -6.70 -9.31 -26.98
N THR A 169 -7.53 -8.37 -27.33
CA THR A 169 -7.77 -8.07 -28.75
C THR A 169 -6.55 -7.33 -29.27
N SER A 170 -6.14 -7.54 -30.49
CA SER A 170 -4.97 -6.93 -31.13
C SER A 170 -5.00 -5.39 -31.21
N ARG A 171 -5.98 -4.74 -30.59
CA ARG A 171 -6.20 -3.29 -30.57
C ARG A 171 -6.09 -2.67 -29.18
N GLU A 172 -6.05 -3.46 -28.10
CA GLU A 172 -5.94 -2.94 -26.75
C GLU A 172 -4.47 -2.83 -26.35
N ARG A 173 -4.07 -1.63 -25.89
CA ARG A 173 -2.74 -1.44 -25.31
C ARG A 173 -2.57 -2.24 -24.03
N ASP A 174 -1.34 -2.63 -23.75
CA ASP A 174 -0.98 -3.22 -22.49
C ASP A 174 -1.19 -2.25 -21.34
N LYS A 175 -1.59 -2.76 -20.17
CA LYS A 175 -1.91 -1.94 -19.01
C LYS A 175 -0.91 -2.17 -17.88
N ILE A 176 -0.53 -1.08 -17.21
CA ILE A 176 0.20 -1.11 -15.95
C ILE A 176 -0.77 -0.70 -14.85
N LEU A 177 -0.86 -1.53 -13.82
CA LEU A 177 -1.75 -1.32 -12.69
C LEU A 177 -1.02 -0.66 -11.54
N LEU A 178 -1.59 0.43 -11.03
CA LEU A 178 -1.18 1.10 -9.80
C LEU A 178 -2.29 0.95 -8.76
N THR A 179 -1.93 0.69 -7.51
CA THR A 179 -2.89 0.71 -6.40
C THR A 179 -2.38 1.53 -5.24
N GLY A 180 -3.27 2.10 -4.45
CA GLY A 180 -2.93 2.90 -3.29
C GLY A 180 -3.95 2.74 -2.18
N TYR A 181 -3.61 3.25 -0.98
CA TYR A 181 -4.50 3.19 0.18
C TYR A 181 -4.77 4.58 0.76
N TRP A 182 -3.81 5.19 1.43
CA TRP A 182 -3.95 6.50 2.04
C TRP A 182 -3.13 7.57 1.32
N PRO A 183 -3.55 8.85 1.37
CA PRO A 183 -2.66 9.93 0.96
C PRO A 183 -1.33 9.92 1.77
N PRO A 184 -0.19 10.27 1.16
CA PRO A 184 -0.03 10.79 -0.20
C PRO A 184 0.04 9.73 -1.30
N SER A 185 0.03 8.40 -0.99
CA SER A 185 0.13 7.35 -2.02
C SER A 185 -1.02 7.44 -3.02
N ASN A 186 -2.28 7.60 -2.56
CA ASN A 186 -3.43 7.78 -3.44
C ASN A 186 -3.30 9.00 -4.34
N GLU A 187 -2.82 10.11 -3.77
CA GLU A 187 -2.70 11.37 -4.50
C GLU A 187 -1.63 11.30 -5.58
N GLY A 188 -0.55 10.58 -5.32
CA GLY A 188 0.50 10.33 -6.32
C GLY A 188 0.00 9.59 -7.56
N ILE A 189 -0.97 8.69 -7.40
CA ILE A 189 -1.53 7.86 -8.48
C ILE A 189 -2.91 8.32 -8.96
N ARG A 190 -3.56 9.28 -8.30
CA ARG A 190 -4.89 9.79 -8.63
C ARG A 190 -5.07 10.19 -10.09
N PRO A 191 -4.12 10.88 -10.75
CA PRO A 191 -4.27 11.27 -12.15
C PRO A 191 -4.40 10.09 -13.13
N PHE A 192 -4.02 8.88 -12.71
CA PHE A 192 -4.14 7.65 -13.50
C PHE A 192 -5.46 6.90 -13.26
N SER A 193 -6.38 7.41 -12.43
CA SER A 193 -7.71 6.83 -12.28
C SER A 193 -8.61 7.16 -13.46
N THR A 194 -9.28 6.12 -13.98
CA THR A 194 -10.31 6.28 -15.03
C THR A 194 -11.67 6.72 -14.48
N ASN A 195 -11.82 6.79 -13.15
CA ASN A 195 -13.03 7.28 -12.49
C ASN A 195 -12.98 8.81 -12.37
N GLU A 196 -13.31 9.51 -13.44
CA GLU A 196 -13.23 10.97 -13.53
C GLU A 196 -14.23 11.70 -12.61
N ILE A 197 -15.34 11.06 -12.27
CA ILE A 197 -16.41 11.72 -11.51
C ILE A 197 -16.07 11.84 -10.03
N ILE A 198 -15.49 10.78 -9.45
CA ILE A 198 -15.28 10.67 -8.00
C ILE A 198 -13.80 10.78 -7.64
N LEU A 199 -12.95 10.03 -8.34
CA LEU A 199 -11.54 9.88 -7.97
C LEU A 199 -10.63 10.86 -8.69
N ASN A 200 -10.94 11.18 -9.94
CA ASN A 200 -10.09 12.01 -10.78
C ASN A 200 -10.91 13.01 -11.61
N PRO A 201 -11.42 14.10 -10.99
CA PRO A 201 -12.23 15.09 -11.69
C PRO A 201 -11.45 15.90 -12.76
N ASN A 202 -10.12 15.83 -12.75
CA ASN A 202 -9.27 16.50 -13.73
C ASN A 202 -9.04 15.69 -15.01
N GLY A 203 -9.55 14.47 -15.05
CA GLY A 203 -9.45 13.57 -16.19
C GLY A 203 -8.25 12.63 -16.14
N TRP A 204 -8.41 11.50 -16.81
CA TRP A 204 -7.42 10.42 -16.85
C TRP A 204 -6.26 10.75 -17.78
N ILE A 205 -5.04 10.75 -17.27
CA ILE A 205 -3.81 11.00 -18.04
C ILE A 205 -3.05 9.73 -18.45
N GLY A 206 -3.55 8.55 -18.07
CA GLY A 206 -2.84 7.28 -18.30
C GLY A 206 -2.97 6.69 -19.69
N ASN A 207 -3.75 7.30 -20.60
CA ASN A 207 -3.98 6.79 -21.93
C ASN A 207 -2.73 6.95 -22.82
N ASN A 208 -2.18 5.84 -23.30
CA ASN A 208 -0.92 5.83 -24.06
C ASN A 208 0.15 6.73 -23.42
N TRP A 209 0.36 6.48 -22.14
CA TRP A 209 1.12 7.37 -21.26
C TRP A 209 2.51 7.68 -21.82
N GLU A 210 2.80 8.96 -21.97
CA GLU A 210 4.03 9.49 -22.55
C GLU A 210 4.42 8.84 -23.90
N ASP A 211 3.42 8.37 -24.68
CA ASP A 211 3.58 7.67 -25.96
C ASP A 211 4.39 6.36 -25.90
N HIS A 212 4.48 5.76 -24.71
CA HIS A 212 5.18 4.49 -24.50
C HIS A 212 4.37 3.26 -24.92
N GLY A 213 3.14 3.39 -25.38
CA GLY A 213 2.31 2.24 -25.80
C GLY A 213 1.60 1.52 -24.65
N TYR A 214 1.61 2.07 -23.45
CA TYR A 214 0.94 1.56 -22.26
C TYR A 214 -0.18 2.45 -21.79
N ASP A 215 -1.26 1.83 -21.32
CA ASP A 215 -2.28 2.52 -20.55
C ASP A 215 -2.00 2.31 -19.06
N ILE A 216 -1.84 3.42 -18.31
CA ILE A 216 -1.63 3.38 -16.86
C ILE A 216 -2.98 3.56 -16.18
N VAL A 217 -3.34 2.65 -15.29
CA VAL A 217 -4.62 2.68 -14.57
C VAL A 217 -4.38 2.55 -13.07
N SER A 218 -5.14 3.28 -12.27
CA SER A 218 -5.01 3.25 -10.83
C SER A 218 -6.34 2.99 -10.12
N TYR A 219 -6.25 2.27 -8.99
CA TYR A 219 -7.34 1.95 -8.08
C TYR A 219 -6.93 2.26 -6.65
N PHE A 220 -7.79 2.90 -5.90
CA PHE A 220 -7.56 3.28 -4.50
C PHE A 220 -8.88 3.71 -3.86
N PRO A 221 -9.02 3.60 -2.53
CA PRO A 221 -10.23 4.02 -1.84
C PRO A 221 -10.39 5.54 -1.81
N THR A 222 -11.63 5.99 -1.76
CA THR A 222 -12.01 7.40 -1.54
C THR A 222 -12.09 7.69 -0.05
N PHE A 223 -11.69 8.91 0.34
CA PHE A 223 -11.81 9.40 1.71
C PHE A 223 -12.61 10.69 1.79
N TYR A 224 -13.13 10.99 2.98
CA TYR A 224 -13.82 12.25 3.25
C TYR A 224 -13.25 12.89 4.54
N PRO A 225 -12.64 14.08 4.44
CA PRO A 225 -12.35 14.82 3.19
C PRO A 225 -11.34 14.07 2.29
N ALA A 226 -11.33 14.38 1.00
CA ALA A 226 -10.52 13.66 0.00
C ALA A 226 -9.01 13.76 0.25
N ASP A 227 -8.58 14.82 0.93
CA ASP A 227 -7.19 15.10 1.30
C ASP A 227 -6.80 14.54 2.67
N CYS A 228 -7.62 13.71 3.27
CA CYS A 228 -7.37 13.13 4.56
C CYS A 228 -6.22 12.13 4.51
N THR A 229 -5.23 12.32 5.38
CA THR A 229 -4.09 11.41 5.51
C THR A 229 -4.29 10.46 6.68
N ASP A 230 -4.10 9.15 6.46
CA ASP A 230 -4.16 8.12 7.49
C ASP A 230 -5.52 8.07 8.22
N CYS A 231 -6.61 8.06 7.45
CA CYS A 231 -7.94 8.27 7.97
C CYS A 231 -8.91 7.13 7.66
N GLY A 232 -8.73 6.03 8.34
CA GLY A 232 -9.70 4.94 8.32
C GLY A 232 -9.64 4.08 7.06
N GLN A 233 -10.74 3.37 6.82
CA GLN A 233 -10.85 2.35 5.78
C GLN A 233 -11.01 2.96 4.38
N GLY A 234 -11.71 4.08 4.25
CA GLY A 234 -12.14 4.62 2.97
C GLY A 234 -13.41 3.95 2.44
N ASP A 235 -13.79 4.32 1.21
CA ASP A 235 -14.95 3.79 0.50
C ASP A 235 -14.58 3.47 -0.96
N GLY A 236 -15.13 2.41 -1.52
CA GLY A 236 -15.00 2.07 -2.94
C GLY A 236 -14.02 0.94 -3.19
N ASP A 237 -13.14 1.08 -4.19
CA ASP A 237 -12.19 0.03 -4.53
C ASP A 237 -11.01 0.01 -3.55
N LEU A 238 -10.56 -1.17 -3.13
CA LEU A 238 -9.39 -1.39 -2.28
C LEU A 238 -9.46 -0.64 -0.94
N GLU A 239 -10.60 -0.70 -0.27
CA GLU A 239 -10.74 -0.19 1.09
C GLU A 239 -9.64 -0.76 2.00
N VAL A 240 -9.25 -0.01 3.04
CA VAL A 240 -8.21 -0.46 3.99
C VAL A 240 -8.79 -1.53 4.91
N ASP A 241 -9.17 -2.65 4.33
CA ASP A 241 -9.78 -3.83 4.91
C ASP A 241 -9.32 -5.07 4.13
N TYR A 242 -9.02 -6.17 4.82
CA TYR A 242 -8.45 -7.36 4.17
C TYR A 242 -9.43 -8.05 3.22
N GLN A 243 -10.72 -8.11 3.60
CA GLN A 243 -11.73 -8.82 2.82
C GLN A 243 -12.11 -8.02 1.59
N ASP A 244 -12.44 -6.75 1.77
CA ASP A 244 -12.83 -5.84 0.68
C ASP A 244 -11.67 -5.68 -0.31
N THR A 245 -10.45 -5.45 0.20
CA THR A 245 -9.24 -5.43 -0.63
C THR A 245 -9.03 -6.73 -1.41
N SER A 246 -9.24 -7.91 -0.80
CA SER A 246 -9.07 -9.19 -1.51
C SER A 246 -10.09 -9.37 -2.62
N GLU A 247 -11.35 -9.06 -2.38
CA GLU A 247 -12.42 -9.18 -3.36
C GLU A 247 -12.19 -8.25 -4.54
N ASP A 248 -11.91 -6.98 -4.26
CA ASP A 248 -11.62 -5.99 -5.29
C ASP A 248 -10.37 -6.34 -6.08
N TRP A 249 -9.32 -6.80 -5.41
CA TRP A 249 -8.08 -7.18 -6.07
C TRP A 249 -8.29 -8.19 -7.19
N PHE A 250 -9.00 -9.27 -6.91
CA PHE A 250 -9.23 -10.30 -7.92
C PHE A 250 -10.09 -9.77 -9.08
N ASN A 251 -11.10 -8.96 -8.80
CA ASN A 251 -11.93 -8.32 -9.82
C ASN A 251 -11.14 -7.35 -10.70
N ILE A 252 -10.28 -6.54 -10.10
CA ILE A 252 -9.40 -5.59 -10.79
C ILE A 252 -8.41 -6.36 -11.68
N ILE A 253 -7.71 -7.35 -11.16
CA ILE A 253 -6.74 -8.15 -11.93
C ILE A 253 -7.40 -8.81 -13.14
N ASP A 254 -8.58 -9.41 -12.97
CA ASP A 254 -9.32 -10.06 -14.06
C ASP A 254 -9.77 -9.07 -15.14
N SER A 255 -10.11 -7.85 -14.75
CA SER A 255 -10.58 -6.82 -15.69
C SER A 255 -9.43 -6.13 -16.42
N ILE A 256 -8.31 -5.88 -15.72
CA ILE A 256 -7.16 -5.13 -16.24
C ILE A 256 -6.18 -6.04 -16.97
N ASN A 257 -5.91 -7.23 -16.44
CA ASN A 257 -4.89 -8.15 -16.93
C ASN A 257 -3.54 -7.44 -17.14
N PRO A 258 -2.92 -6.89 -16.09
CA PRO A 258 -1.79 -5.98 -16.20
C PRO A 258 -0.50 -6.69 -16.63
N VAL A 259 0.36 -5.97 -17.34
CA VAL A 259 1.74 -6.44 -17.66
C VAL A 259 2.74 -6.07 -16.57
N ALA A 260 2.40 -5.11 -15.72
CA ALA A 260 3.15 -4.78 -14.51
C ALA A 260 2.21 -4.26 -13.43
N ILE A 261 2.59 -4.47 -12.17
CA ILE A 261 1.81 -4.11 -10.98
C ILE A 261 2.71 -3.35 -10.03
N ILE A 262 2.32 -2.13 -9.65
CA ILE A 262 2.97 -1.39 -8.58
C ILE A 262 1.92 -1.05 -7.54
N THR A 263 2.08 -1.60 -6.34
CA THR A 263 1.23 -1.26 -5.22
C THR A 263 1.90 -0.19 -4.37
N PHE A 264 1.12 0.79 -3.93
CA PHE A 264 1.61 1.88 -3.08
C PHE A 264 0.83 1.89 -1.77
N SER A 265 1.51 2.30 -0.71
CA SER A 265 0.87 2.63 0.55
C SER A 265 1.59 3.77 1.24
N ARG A 266 0.94 4.36 2.25
CA ARG A 266 1.56 5.39 3.06
C ARG A 266 2.64 4.77 3.95
N GLY A 267 3.89 5.24 3.78
CA GLY A 267 5.04 4.84 4.59
C GLY A 267 5.09 5.58 5.93
N PHE A 268 5.79 4.98 6.88
CA PHE A 268 5.98 5.55 8.22
C PHE A 268 7.07 6.64 8.26
N ILE A 269 8.10 6.54 7.40
CA ILE A 269 9.20 7.51 7.35
C ILE A 269 8.80 8.69 6.47
N ASP A 270 8.80 9.90 7.01
CA ASP A 270 8.15 11.08 6.44
C ASP A 270 8.63 11.41 5.06
N TYR A 271 9.67 11.47 4.54
CA TYR A 271 10.06 11.84 3.17
C TYR A 271 10.67 10.68 2.39
N SER A 272 10.39 9.43 2.79
CA SER A 272 10.91 8.24 2.14
C SER A 272 10.18 7.92 0.84
N TRP A 273 10.95 7.37 -0.11
CA TRP A 273 10.46 6.59 -1.23
C TRP A 273 11.04 5.19 -1.06
N GLU A 274 10.34 4.35 -0.30
CA GLU A 274 10.85 3.08 0.19
C GLU A 274 10.38 1.94 -0.69
N LEU A 275 11.34 1.24 -1.30
CA LEU A 275 11.07 0.09 -2.16
C LEU A 275 11.21 -1.19 -1.35
N GLU A 276 10.15 -1.97 -1.30
CA GLU A 276 10.13 -3.24 -0.57
C GLU A 276 10.76 -4.36 -1.38
N TRP A 277 11.76 -5.04 -0.81
CA TRP A 277 12.43 -6.13 -1.50
C TRP A 277 11.68 -7.45 -1.43
N LYS A 278 10.92 -7.70 -0.35
CA LYS A 278 10.25 -8.98 -0.09
C LYS A 278 8.96 -8.82 0.70
N TYR A 279 8.10 -9.81 0.59
CA TYR A 279 6.80 -9.91 1.25
C TYR A 279 6.62 -11.30 1.86
N TYR A 280 5.88 -11.40 2.95
CA TYR A 280 5.66 -12.63 3.70
C TYR A 280 4.19 -13.07 3.68
N ASN A 281 3.98 -14.37 3.55
CA ASN A 281 2.67 -14.99 3.78
C ASN A 281 2.44 -15.13 5.29
N LEU A 282 2.05 -14.04 5.95
CA LEU A 282 1.92 -13.99 7.40
C LEU A 282 0.66 -14.72 7.88
N ALA A 283 0.72 -15.26 9.10
CA ALA A 283 -0.45 -15.70 9.86
C ALA A 283 -0.77 -14.74 11.03
N THR A 284 0.16 -13.85 11.36
CA THR A 284 -0.04 -12.83 12.40
C THR A 284 -0.13 -11.47 11.72
N TRP A 285 -1.30 -10.85 11.82
CA TRP A 285 -1.62 -9.57 11.19
C TRP A 285 -2.11 -8.58 12.23
N ASN A 286 -1.92 -7.31 11.96
CA ASN A 286 -2.66 -6.24 12.66
C ASN A 286 -4.13 -6.30 12.26
N TYR A 287 -5.02 -5.95 13.19
CA TYR A 287 -6.44 -5.88 12.89
C TYR A 287 -6.74 -4.73 11.94
N ASP A 288 -7.60 -4.98 10.95
CA ASP A 288 -8.20 -3.94 10.14
C ASP A 288 -9.44 -3.33 10.82
N PHE A 289 -10.30 -2.69 10.06
CA PHE A 289 -11.36 -1.87 10.61
C PHE A 289 -12.69 -2.61 10.79
N THR A 290 -12.89 -3.76 10.12
CA THR A 290 -14.17 -4.47 10.13
C THR A 290 -14.01 -5.97 10.40
N PRO A 291 -14.99 -6.62 11.04
CA PRO A 291 -14.96 -8.07 11.20
C PRO A 291 -15.10 -8.82 9.87
N PRO A 292 -14.37 -9.91 9.67
CA PRO A 292 -13.35 -10.48 10.55
C PRO A 292 -12.03 -9.70 10.41
N TYR A 293 -11.57 -9.06 11.46
CA TYR A 293 -10.42 -8.12 11.48
C TYR A 293 -9.08 -8.66 10.96
N LEU A 294 -9.04 -9.87 10.45
CA LEU A 294 -7.85 -10.56 9.93
C LEU A 294 -8.15 -11.13 8.55
N PRO A 295 -7.12 -11.30 7.71
CA PRO A 295 -7.30 -11.95 6.41
C PRO A 295 -8.03 -13.29 6.52
N THR A 296 -8.93 -13.58 5.60
CA THR A 296 -9.62 -14.86 5.51
C THR A 296 -9.56 -15.37 4.08
N PRO A 297 -8.83 -16.48 3.79
CA PRO A 297 -8.11 -17.34 4.75
C PRO A 297 -6.90 -16.66 5.40
N ASN A 298 -6.42 -17.25 6.50
CA ASN A 298 -5.24 -16.79 7.21
C ASN A 298 -4.26 -17.97 7.45
N PRO A 299 -3.06 -18.00 6.82
CA PRO A 299 -2.52 -16.97 5.93
C PRO A 299 -3.29 -16.85 4.60
N PRO A 300 -3.16 -15.73 3.88
CA PRO A 300 -3.91 -15.48 2.65
C PRO A 300 -3.64 -16.51 1.54
N ASP A 301 -2.39 -16.88 1.33
CA ASP A 301 -1.97 -17.88 0.34
C ASP A 301 -1.86 -19.27 1.00
N SER A 302 -2.89 -20.08 0.86
CA SER A 302 -2.93 -21.44 1.41
C SER A 302 -1.95 -22.42 0.75
N HIS A 303 -1.36 -22.08 -0.39
CA HIS A 303 -0.39 -22.90 -1.11
C HIS A 303 1.07 -22.58 -0.72
N MET A 304 1.28 -21.49 -0.01
CA MET A 304 2.58 -21.08 0.49
C MET A 304 2.65 -21.31 2.02
N PRO A 305 3.75 -21.87 2.55
CA PRO A 305 3.91 -21.98 3.99
C PRO A 305 3.78 -20.64 4.71
N VAL A 306 3.39 -20.67 5.99
CA VAL A 306 3.44 -19.48 6.86
C VAL A 306 4.87 -18.92 6.86
N ASN A 307 4.99 -17.59 6.73
CA ASN A 307 6.24 -16.87 6.54
C ASN A 307 7.00 -17.22 5.25
N GLY A 308 6.37 -17.93 4.31
CA GLY A 308 6.87 -18.10 2.96
C GLY A 308 7.04 -16.73 2.28
N ARG A 309 8.10 -16.57 1.48
CA ARG A 309 8.50 -15.27 0.95
C ARG A 309 8.20 -15.17 -0.53
N ARG A 310 7.79 -13.98 -0.95
CA ARG A 310 7.80 -13.53 -2.35
C ARG A 310 8.65 -12.27 -2.45
N TYR A 311 9.27 -12.08 -3.61
CA TYR A 311 10.19 -10.98 -3.81
C TYR A 311 9.63 -10.02 -4.85
N THR A 312 9.99 -8.75 -4.72
CA THR A 312 9.76 -7.75 -5.76
C THR A 312 10.49 -8.12 -7.03
N SER A 313 9.94 -7.74 -8.16
CA SER A 313 10.63 -7.75 -9.45
C SER A 313 10.78 -6.34 -10.04
N LEU A 314 10.53 -5.29 -9.23
CA LEU A 314 10.77 -3.92 -9.65
C LEU A 314 12.26 -3.66 -9.85
N PRO A 315 12.65 -2.78 -10.77
CA PRO A 315 14.05 -2.39 -10.99
C PRO A 315 14.51 -1.43 -9.88
N LEU A 316 14.79 -1.98 -8.69
CA LEU A 316 15.01 -1.22 -7.46
C LEU A 316 16.10 -0.15 -7.61
N ASP A 317 17.31 -0.53 -8.05
CA ASP A 317 18.42 0.39 -8.16
C ASP A 317 18.17 1.47 -9.22
N SER A 318 17.51 1.12 -10.32
CA SER A 318 17.17 2.08 -11.37
C SER A 318 16.18 3.12 -10.85
N ILE A 319 15.15 2.70 -10.11
CA ILE A 319 14.17 3.62 -9.51
C ILE A 319 14.85 4.54 -8.50
N ILE A 320 15.69 4.00 -7.60
CA ILE A 320 16.42 4.79 -6.61
C ILE A 320 17.29 5.84 -7.29
N ASN A 321 18.13 5.42 -8.24
CA ASN A 321 19.03 6.32 -8.95
C ASN A 321 18.27 7.42 -9.72
N ALA A 322 17.12 7.09 -10.29
CA ALA A 322 16.29 8.04 -11.01
C ALA A 322 15.62 9.07 -10.07
N ILE A 323 15.11 8.63 -8.91
CA ILE A 323 14.55 9.52 -7.88
C ILE A 323 15.63 10.44 -7.29
N ASP A 324 16.80 9.89 -6.94
CA ASP A 324 17.94 10.69 -6.44
C ASP A 324 18.36 11.74 -7.46
N SER A 325 18.48 11.37 -8.73
CA SER A 325 18.86 12.28 -9.81
C SER A 325 17.86 13.41 -10.05
N ALA A 326 16.58 13.18 -9.74
CA ALA A 326 15.52 14.17 -9.91
C ALA A 326 15.53 15.26 -8.83
N ASN A 327 16.27 15.08 -7.74
CA ASN A 327 16.40 16.04 -6.64
C ASN A 327 15.06 16.51 -6.06
N LEU A 328 14.11 15.59 -5.87
CA LEU A 328 12.77 15.87 -5.33
C LEU A 328 12.77 16.12 -3.81
N GLY A 329 13.91 16.06 -3.15
CA GLY A 329 13.99 16.16 -1.69
C GLY A 329 13.51 14.92 -0.96
N LEU A 330 13.42 13.79 -1.66
CA LEU A 330 13.04 12.49 -1.11
C LEU A 330 14.29 11.72 -0.66
N ASN A 331 14.04 10.73 0.21
CA ASN A 331 15.04 9.76 0.64
C ASN A 331 14.66 8.38 0.06
N PRO A 332 15.09 8.03 -1.17
CA PRO A 332 14.79 6.73 -1.76
C PRO A 332 15.74 5.67 -1.20
N TYR A 333 15.22 4.51 -0.86
CA TYR A 333 16.01 3.35 -0.43
C TYR A 333 15.26 2.04 -0.61
N VAL A 334 16.00 0.91 -0.56
CA VAL A 334 15.42 -0.44 -0.53
C VAL A 334 15.42 -0.97 0.90
N ASP A 335 14.27 -1.43 1.38
CA ASP A 335 14.24 -2.23 2.59
C ASP A 335 14.56 -3.71 2.28
N TYR A 336 15.80 -4.09 2.55
CA TYR A 336 16.25 -5.48 2.46
C TYR A 336 15.99 -6.29 3.74
N THR A 337 15.64 -5.64 4.83
CA THR A 337 15.70 -6.23 6.18
C THR A 337 14.37 -6.79 6.64
N THR A 338 13.32 -6.02 6.47
CA THR A 338 11.97 -6.39 6.90
C THR A 338 11.07 -6.72 5.70
N GLY A 339 9.80 -6.91 5.90
CA GLY A 339 8.77 -6.84 4.87
C GLY A 339 8.03 -5.52 5.04
N ALA A 340 7.00 -5.29 4.24
CA ALA A 340 6.19 -4.08 4.29
C ALA A 340 5.30 -3.97 5.56
N GLY A 341 5.68 -4.61 6.65
CA GLY A 341 4.99 -4.63 7.93
C GLY A 341 4.06 -5.83 8.11
N ALA A 342 3.03 -5.69 8.94
CA ALA A 342 2.05 -6.75 9.19
C ALA A 342 0.61 -6.22 9.02
N TYR A 343 0.41 -5.39 8.01
CA TYR A 343 -0.86 -4.75 7.70
C TYR A 343 -1.09 -4.72 6.18
N LEU A 344 -1.98 -3.85 5.69
CA LEU A 344 -2.38 -3.81 4.28
C LEU A 344 -1.22 -3.60 3.30
N SER A 345 -0.15 -2.92 3.71
CA SER A 345 1.05 -2.76 2.87
C SER A 345 1.69 -4.11 2.53
N GLU A 346 1.94 -4.93 3.57
CA GLU A 346 2.46 -6.31 3.40
C GLU A 346 1.48 -7.17 2.61
N PHE A 347 0.19 -7.06 2.93
CA PHE A 347 -0.87 -7.80 2.29
C PHE A 347 -0.89 -7.52 0.78
N MET A 348 -0.82 -6.27 0.38
CA MET A 348 -0.85 -5.88 -1.03
C MET A 348 0.46 -6.13 -1.76
N GLY A 349 1.59 -5.87 -1.12
CA GLY A 349 2.89 -6.25 -1.68
C GLY A 349 2.95 -7.75 -1.97
N TYR A 350 2.46 -8.56 -1.02
CA TYR A 350 2.36 -10.00 -1.21
C TYR A 350 1.40 -10.37 -2.35
N HIS A 351 0.20 -9.78 -2.41
CA HIS A 351 -0.79 -10.05 -3.45
C HIS A 351 -0.29 -9.65 -4.84
N GLY A 352 0.43 -8.55 -4.97
CA GLY A 352 1.06 -8.14 -6.22
C GLY A 352 2.06 -9.18 -6.73
N ALA A 353 3.01 -9.56 -5.88
CA ALA A 353 4.01 -10.58 -6.21
C ALA A 353 3.41 -11.98 -6.42
N TRP A 354 2.37 -12.33 -5.66
CA TRP A 354 1.63 -13.59 -5.82
C TRP A 354 0.86 -13.62 -7.14
N THR A 355 0.20 -12.53 -7.48
CA THR A 355 -0.49 -12.41 -8.78
C THR A 355 0.46 -12.60 -9.94
N LYS A 356 1.62 -11.91 -9.91
CA LYS A 356 2.65 -12.13 -10.93
C LYS A 356 3.04 -13.62 -11.04
N ALA A 357 3.36 -14.28 -9.93
CA ALA A 357 3.73 -15.69 -9.93
C ALA A 357 2.63 -16.62 -10.48
N ARG A 358 1.34 -16.29 -10.23
CA ARG A 358 0.20 -17.02 -10.81
C ARG A 358 0.08 -16.78 -12.31
N MET A 359 0.26 -15.55 -12.77
CA MET A 359 0.23 -15.20 -14.18
C MET A 359 1.39 -15.87 -14.94
N ASP A 360 2.61 -15.87 -14.38
CA ASP A 360 3.77 -16.58 -14.92
C ASP A 360 3.45 -18.10 -15.08
N SER A 361 2.89 -18.71 -14.03
CA SER A 361 2.51 -20.14 -14.07
C SER A 361 1.43 -20.45 -15.10
N ALA A 362 0.62 -19.47 -15.45
CA ALA A 362 -0.43 -19.58 -16.48
C ALA A 362 0.04 -19.15 -17.89
N ASN A 363 1.31 -18.78 -18.06
CA ASN A 363 1.86 -18.17 -19.27
C ASN A 363 1.07 -16.91 -19.71
N VAL A 364 0.67 -16.09 -18.75
CA VAL A 364 0.05 -14.79 -18.97
C VAL A 364 1.10 -13.72 -18.66
N PRO A 365 1.43 -12.83 -19.61
CA PRO A 365 2.46 -11.82 -19.39
C PRO A 365 2.13 -10.89 -18.23
N CYS A 366 2.97 -10.94 -17.18
CA CYS A 366 3.05 -9.95 -16.09
C CYS A 366 4.53 -9.88 -15.70
N TYR A 367 5.24 -8.92 -16.26
CA TYR A 367 6.70 -8.90 -16.19
C TYR A 367 7.21 -8.45 -14.81
N LEU A 368 6.53 -7.50 -14.18
CA LEU A 368 6.97 -6.89 -12.93
C LEU A 368 5.83 -6.79 -11.91
N ALA A 369 6.17 -6.99 -10.64
CA ALA A 369 5.30 -6.66 -9.51
C ALA A 369 6.12 -6.26 -8.29
N GLY A 370 5.63 -5.26 -7.53
CA GLY A 370 6.23 -4.86 -6.27
C GLY A 370 5.48 -3.76 -5.54
N HIS A 371 6.02 -3.37 -4.39
CA HIS A 371 5.41 -2.40 -3.47
C HIS A 371 6.37 -1.26 -3.14
N ILE A 372 5.80 -0.06 -3.04
CA ILE A 372 6.52 1.16 -2.69
C ILE A 372 5.75 1.87 -1.57
N HIS A 373 6.43 2.14 -0.45
CA HIS A 373 5.95 3.04 0.58
C HIS A 373 6.25 4.49 0.23
N VAL A 374 5.22 5.32 0.30
CA VAL A 374 5.29 6.77 0.08
C VAL A 374 5.30 7.47 1.43
N GLY A 375 6.35 8.18 1.76
CA GLY A 375 6.52 8.85 3.05
C GLY A 375 5.38 9.81 3.36
N GLY A 376 4.90 9.78 4.60
CA GLY A 376 3.64 10.42 5.01
C GLY A 376 3.60 11.94 4.93
N LEU A 377 4.75 12.62 4.81
CA LEU A 377 4.83 14.09 4.67
C LEU A 377 5.22 14.54 3.24
N ILE A 378 5.30 13.64 2.29
CA ILE A 378 5.51 14.01 0.89
C ILE A 378 4.28 14.73 0.39
N ASP A 379 4.45 15.90 -0.21
CA ASP A 379 3.33 16.60 -0.87
C ASP A 379 2.90 15.86 -2.14
N TRP A 380 1.66 16.08 -2.57
CA TRP A 380 1.03 15.31 -3.62
C TRP A 380 1.68 15.47 -4.99
N GLU A 381 2.19 16.66 -5.29
CA GLU A 381 2.88 16.96 -6.54
C GLU A 381 4.20 16.20 -6.60
N THR A 382 4.96 16.24 -5.53
CA THR A 382 6.21 15.47 -5.38
C THR A 382 5.95 13.96 -5.43
N ALA A 383 4.90 13.47 -4.77
CA ALA A 383 4.51 12.06 -4.84
C ALA A 383 4.17 11.63 -6.28
N HIS A 384 3.42 12.48 -6.99
CA HIS A 384 3.06 12.21 -8.39
C HIS A 384 4.29 12.18 -9.31
N GLU A 385 5.24 13.11 -9.16
CA GLU A 385 6.49 13.10 -9.93
C GLU A 385 7.31 11.83 -9.65
N ALA A 386 7.41 11.42 -8.40
CA ALA A 386 8.12 10.19 -8.03
C ALA A 386 7.45 8.92 -8.60
N VAL A 387 6.11 8.89 -8.66
CA VAL A 387 5.36 7.82 -9.35
C VAL A 387 5.73 7.80 -10.83
N LYS A 388 5.73 8.95 -11.52
CA LYS A 388 6.07 9.02 -12.96
C LYS A 388 7.51 8.56 -13.22
N ILE A 389 8.46 8.94 -12.38
CA ILE A 389 9.84 8.49 -12.48
C ILE A 389 9.91 6.97 -12.32
N SER A 390 9.26 6.43 -11.30
CA SER A 390 9.22 4.98 -11.07
C SER A 390 8.59 4.23 -12.25
N LEU A 391 7.51 4.76 -12.83
CA LEU A 391 6.85 4.20 -14.01
C LEU A 391 7.78 4.13 -15.22
N ARG A 392 8.57 5.20 -15.48
CA ARG A 392 9.51 5.19 -16.61
C ARG A 392 10.56 4.08 -16.47
N GLU A 393 11.07 3.86 -15.26
CA GLU A 393 12.02 2.78 -15.02
C GLU A 393 11.36 1.39 -15.15
N VAL A 394 10.12 1.23 -14.68
CA VAL A 394 9.34 0.00 -14.86
C VAL A 394 9.07 -0.27 -16.34
N ILE A 395 8.68 0.73 -17.12
CA ILE A 395 8.40 0.59 -18.56
C ILE A 395 9.64 0.12 -19.33
N LYS A 396 10.82 0.67 -19.04
CA LYS A 396 12.07 0.22 -19.68
C LYS A 396 12.29 -1.27 -19.53
N VAL A 397 12.00 -1.82 -18.34
CA VAL A 397 12.18 -3.24 -18.06
C VAL A 397 11.05 -4.07 -18.67
N VAL A 398 9.80 -3.58 -18.67
CA VAL A 398 8.70 -4.24 -19.39
C VAL A 398 8.99 -4.33 -20.88
N ASP A 399 9.48 -3.26 -21.49
CA ASP A 399 9.86 -3.22 -22.91
C ASP A 399 10.96 -4.23 -23.21
N TYR A 400 11.97 -4.31 -22.34
CA TYR A 400 13.02 -5.30 -22.45
C TYR A 400 12.47 -6.74 -22.45
N TYR A 401 11.63 -7.10 -21.50
CA TYR A 401 11.04 -8.44 -21.46
C TYR A 401 10.07 -8.71 -22.60
N LYS A 402 9.40 -7.71 -23.15
CA LYS A 402 8.54 -7.86 -24.34
C LYS A 402 9.32 -8.12 -25.61
N GLN A 403 10.55 -7.63 -25.68
CA GLN A 403 11.43 -7.89 -26.82
C GLN A 403 12.01 -9.30 -26.82
N LEU A 404 11.61 -10.17 -25.87
CA LEU A 404 12.09 -11.52 -25.71
C LEU A 404 13.63 -11.52 -25.48
N PRO A 405 14.13 -11.23 -24.26
CA PRO A 405 15.56 -11.17 -23.98
C PRO A 405 16.28 -12.42 -24.48
N GLY A 406 17.32 -12.21 -25.26
CA GLY A 406 18.05 -13.30 -25.92
C GLY A 406 17.57 -13.64 -27.33
N ASP A 407 16.46 -13.11 -27.82
CA ASP A 407 16.07 -13.16 -29.24
C ASP A 407 16.68 -11.97 -29.99
N ILE A 408 17.97 -12.08 -30.29
CA ILE A 408 18.78 -10.97 -30.82
C ILE A 408 18.54 -10.76 -32.31
N ASN A 409 18.12 -11.82 -33.01
CA ASN A 409 17.79 -11.74 -34.41
C ASN A 409 16.34 -11.33 -34.71
N GLY A 410 15.48 -11.30 -33.67
CA GLY A 410 14.07 -10.91 -33.77
C GLY A 410 13.18 -11.93 -34.47
N ASP A 411 13.54 -13.20 -34.47
CA ASP A 411 12.75 -14.28 -35.12
C ASP A 411 11.71 -14.91 -34.18
N SER A 412 11.61 -14.39 -32.94
CA SER A 412 10.74 -14.89 -31.86
C SER A 412 11.14 -16.27 -31.31
N VAL A 413 12.38 -16.69 -31.54
CA VAL A 413 12.92 -17.95 -31.03
C VAL A 413 14.30 -17.72 -30.44
N ILE A 414 14.47 -17.88 -29.13
CA ILE A 414 15.80 -17.87 -28.52
C ILE A 414 16.55 -19.16 -28.87
N SER A 415 17.65 -19.02 -29.58
CA SER A 415 18.37 -20.15 -30.15
C SER A 415 19.88 -19.93 -30.22
N ILE A 416 20.59 -20.94 -30.72
CA ILE A 416 22.04 -20.83 -30.95
C ILE A 416 22.41 -19.74 -31.97
N THR A 417 21.48 -19.31 -32.83
CA THR A 417 21.69 -18.23 -33.79
C THR A 417 21.90 -16.90 -33.09
N ASP A 418 21.17 -16.64 -32.01
CA ASP A 418 21.30 -15.44 -31.20
C ASP A 418 22.64 -15.40 -30.48
N LEU A 419 23.04 -16.55 -29.95
CA LEU A 419 24.34 -16.69 -29.27
C LEU A 419 25.49 -16.38 -30.23
N ILE A 420 25.41 -16.82 -31.50
CA ILE A 420 26.39 -16.54 -32.55
C ILE A 420 26.49 -15.02 -32.81
N ILE A 421 25.39 -14.28 -32.75
CA ILE A 421 25.40 -12.82 -32.96
C ILE A 421 26.18 -12.12 -31.86
N ILE A 422 25.97 -12.49 -30.56
CA ILE A 422 26.74 -11.94 -29.44
C ILE A 422 28.24 -12.25 -29.64
N VAL A 423 28.59 -13.48 -29.97
CA VAL A 423 29.97 -13.89 -30.21
C VAL A 423 30.61 -13.04 -31.29
N PHE A 424 29.96 -12.81 -32.42
CA PHE A 424 30.50 -11.97 -33.49
C PHE A 424 30.66 -10.51 -33.09
N HIS A 425 29.76 -9.98 -32.25
CA HIS A 425 29.86 -8.65 -31.68
C HIS A 425 31.09 -8.51 -30.78
N ILE A 426 31.29 -9.42 -29.83
CA ILE A 426 32.44 -9.42 -28.92
C ILE A 426 33.74 -9.59 -29.65
N LEU A 427 33.79 -10.37 -30.74
CA LEU A 427 34.96 -10.53 -31.60
C LEU A 427 35.20 -9.34 -32.53
N GLY A 428 34.33 -8.33 -32.55
CA GLY A 428 34.42 -7.17 -33.42
C GLY A 428 34.23 -7.48 -34.89
N THR A 429 33.63 -8.64 -35.25
CA THR A 429 33.40 -9.05 -36.61
C THR A 429 32.06 -8.59 -37.17
N ASN A 430 31.10 -8.30 -36.27
CA ASN A 430 29.80 -7.71 -36.60
C ASN A 430 29.35 -6.82 -35.44
N GLU A 431 28.95 -5.57 -35.75
CA GLU A 431 28.36 -4.69 -34.73
C GLU A 431 26.85 -4.91 -34.59
N MET A 432 26.39 -5.04 -33.39
CA MET A 432 24.95 -5.11 -33.07
C MET A 432 24.33 -3.70 -33.07
N SER A 433 23.06 -3.61 -33.47
CA SER A 433 22.27 -2.39 -33.30
C SER A 433 22.01 -2.09 -31.80
N ALA A 434 21.59 -0.88 -31.49
CA ALA A 434 21.24 -0.51 -30.11
C ALA A 434 20.12 -1.42 -29.53
N GLU A 435 19.15 -1.81 -30.36
CA GLU A 435 18.08 -2.76 -29.98
C GLU A 435 18.63 -4.16 -29.71
N GLN A 436 19.55 -4.64 -30.56
CA GLN A 436 20.20 -5.92 -30.36
C GLN A 436 21.08 -5.95 -29.11
N ILE A 437 21.79 -4.85 -28.83
CA ILE A 437 22.57 -4.71 -27.58
C ILE A 437 21.64 -4.81 -26.37
N GLN A 438 20.52 -4.09 -26.38
CA GLN A 438 19.56 -4.14 -25.29
C GLN A 438 18.99 -5.54 -25.08
N THR A 439 18.71 -6.28 -26.16
CA THR A 439 18.18 -7.65 -26.10
C THR A 439 19.23 -8.68 -25.67
N ALA A 440 20.51 -8.40 -25.94
CA ALA A 440 21.64 -9.25 -25.64
C ALA A 440 22.23 -9.05 -24.23
N ASP A 441 22.00 -7.89 -23.60
CA ASP A 441 22.43 -7.59 -22.22
C ASP A 441 21.52 -8.33 -21.22
N LEU A 442 21.87 -9.55 -20.90
CA LEU A 442 21.10 -10.45 -20.05
C LEU A 442 21.43 -10.32 -18.56
N ASN A 443 22.47 -9.55 -18.22
CA ASN A 443 22.86 -9.29 -16.84
C ASN A 443 22.58 -7.85 -16.40
N PHE A 444 22.13 -6.97 -17.31
CA PHE A 444 21.77 -5.56 -17.10
C PHE A 444 22.93 -4.68 -16.64
N ASP A 445 24.15 -5.03 -17.03
CA ASP A 445 25.35 -4.24 -16.69
C ASP A 445 25.73 -3.20 -17.78
N LEU A 446 24.94 -3.11 -18.86
CA LEU A 446 25.12 -2.24 -20.02
C LEU A 446 26.37 -2.54 -20.86
N VAL A 447 26.97 -3.71 -20.68
CA VAL A 447 28.16 -4.13 -21.42
C VAL A 447 27.98 -5.56 -21.93
N ILE A 448 28.08 -5.76 -23.23
CA ILE A 448 27.97 -7.11 -23.79
C ILE A 448 29.28 -7.88 -23.60
N THR A 449 29.24 -8.92 -22.80
CA THR A 449 30.40 -9.72 -22.40
C THR A 449 30.14 -11.22 -22.52
N ILE A 450 31.13 -12.03 -22.11
CA ILE A 450 31.00 -13.49 -22.04
C ILE A 450 29.94 -13.92 -21.00
N GLU A 451 29.60 -13.07 -20.04
CA GLU A 451 28.57 -13.36 -19.05
C GLU A 451 27.19 -13.42 -19.68
N ASP A 452 26.90 -12.58 -20.68
CA ASP A 452 25.66 -12.61 -21.46
C ASP A 452 25.58 -13.87 -22.32
N ILE A 453 26.72 -14.27 -22.90
CA ILE A 453 26.80 -15.55 -23.65
C ILE A 453 26.45 -16.73 -22.74
N LEU A 454 26.99 -16.78 -21.53
CA LEU A 454 26.72 -17.84 -20.58
C LEU A 454 25.24 -17.88 -20.17
N LYS A 455 24.65 -16.72 -19.86
CA LYS A 455 23.22 -16.62 -19.55
C LYS A 455 22.33 -17.03 -20.72
N LEU A 456 22.69 -16.60 -21.95
CA LEU A 456 21.94 -17.01 -23.14
C LEU A 456 22.08 -18.50 -23.41
N ALA A 457 23.26 -19.07 -23.19
CA ALA A 457 23.48 -20.50 -23.33
C ALA A 457 22.62 -21.30 -22.36
N ASP A 458 22.51 -20.86 -21.10
CA ASP A 458 21.62 -21.49 -20.10
C ASP A 458 20.15 -21.46 -20.55
N ILE A 459 19.67 -20.36 -21.12
CA ILE A 459 18.31 -20.23 -21.66
C ILE A 459 18.13 -21.23 -22.84
N VAL A 460 19.08 -21.28 -23.76
CA VAL A 460 19.00 -22.15 -24.97
C VAL A 460 19.04 -23.64 -24.59
N ILE A 461 19.78 -24.00 -23.54
CA ILE A 461 19.89 -25.42 -23.10
C ILE A 461 18.69 -25.79 -22.21
N GLY A 462 17.94 -24.85 -21.69
CA GLY A 462 16.73 -25.08 -20.89
C GLY A 462 17.02 -25.47 -19.44
N ASN A 463 18.06 -24.94 -18.86
CA ASN A 463 18.41 -25.08 -17.43
C ASN A 463 17.88 -23.94 -16.59
#